data_92cf9a55f8ddd0b757b60eb0e76fa6f6
#
_entry.id   92cf9a55f8ddd0b757b60eb0e76fa6f6
#
_cell.length_a   1.000
_cell.length_b   1.000
_cell.length_c   1.000
_cell.angle_alpha   90.00
_cell.angle_beta   90.00
_cell.angle_gamma   90.00
#
_symmetry.space_group_name_H-M   'P 1'
#
loop_
_entity.id
_entity.type
_entity.pdbx_description
1 polymer ?
#
loop_
_entity_poly.entity_id
_entity_poly.type
_entity_poly.pdbx_seq_one_letter_code
_entity_poly.pdbx_strand_id
1 'polypeptide(L)'
;MIHGLWPSYTSGTIPQWCNLDEDIQINNLPKDLNDTMNDYWIGTYDNNINFWNHEYNRHGYCFNQIYNQSVLNYSFYFQKTVDLYFEYNVKDLLKELFPGIFAGNRRLNKTYIYDKLKERFGKGTYAMTCFKYEDKFWLNEIKLKLDMDFRNDSIGDTDDNCPEEIYAEFLEVEGPQKPAADGFYEEYDMYFFTILWLGTTCKMKGELCYEIIEPVPKNTFSLHGLWPNLRNGTLADWCNGKNDIEIEIHDKDLLDFMNTHYVSGYHTNEYFWGHEYNKHGYCYNKRKNLGVENYELYFTVIKDMFQHYKFENMFLDIYKDRIESGDFLINRKDVEEYFQNKGFDPDTYLIVCTNITENNGTVVNPHILEIRIRFDLNFQILHNETDASEFDCPEQFYAQFL
;
A
#
# COMPACT_ATOMS: atom_id res chain seq x y z
N MET A 1 3.39 6.58 8.72
CA MET A 1 3.27 6.05 10.10
C MET A 1 3.45 7.18 11.08
N ILE A 2 2.86 7.08 12.26
CA ILE A 2 3.05 8.02 13.36
C ILE A 2 4.37 7.68 14.06
N HIS A 3 5.17 8.70 14.42
CA HIS A 3 6.25 8.54 15.38
C HIS A 3 5.76 8.96 16.78
N GLY A 4 5.31 10.19 16.93
CA GLY A 4 4.79 10.70 18.19
C GLY A 4 4.33 12.14 18.15
N LEU A 5 3.73 12.59 19.24
CA LEU A 5 3.38 14.00 19.52
C LEU A 5 4.25 14.48 20.67
N TRP A 6 5.18 15.41 20.37
CA TRP A 6 6.22 15.79 21.31
C TRP A 6 6.06 17.26 21.75
N PRO A 7 5.73 17.51 23.03
CA PRO A 7 5.80 18.85 23.56
C PRO A 7 7.18 19.46 23.32
N SER A 8 7.23 20.72 22.93
CA SER A 8 8.50 21.40 22.68
C SER A 8 8.47 22.82 23.24
N TYR A 9 9.60 23.30 23.74
CA TYR A 9 9.78 24.70 24.05
C TYR A 9 9.96 25.50 22.74
N THR A 10 9.67 26.77 22.78
CA THR A 10 9.90 27.68 21.62
C THR A 10 11.38 27.71 21.20
N SER A 11 12.30 27.35 22.08
CA SER A 11 13.74 27.17 21.81
C SER A 11 14.06 25.93 20.99
N GLY A 12 13.08 25.06 20.70
CA GLY A 12 13.30 23.77 20.03
C GLY A 12 13.66 22.61 20.96
N THR A 13 13.92 22.86 22.24
CA THR A 13 14.19 21.78 23.21
C THR A 13 12.91 21.01 23.52
N ILE A 14 13.01 19.70 23.58
CA ILE A 14 11.89 18.78 23.86
C ILE A 14 11.97 18.36 25.34
N PRO A 15 10.97 18.68 26.19
CA PRO A 15 10.89 18.14 27.53
C PRO A 15 10.67 16.63 27.46
N GLN A 16 11.38 15.90 28.32
CA GLN A 16 11.34 14.44 28.37
C GLN A 16 11.20 13.97 29.79
N TRP A 17 10.45 12.89 30.00
CA TRP A 17 10.28 12.22 31.28
C TRP A 17 9.61 13.05 32.39
N CYS A 18 9.53 14.32 32.32
CA CYS A 18 8.86 15.33 33.19
C CYS A 18 8.61 14.92 34.64
N ASN A 19 9.66 14.45 35.35
CA ASN A 19 9.63 13.91 36.72
C ASN A 19 8.83 12.61 36.86
N LEU A 20 8.87 11.75 35.86
CA LEU A 20 8.37 10.40 35.94
C LEU A 20 9.30 9.56 36.85
N ASP A 21 8.77 9.07 37.94
CA ASP A 21 9.54 8.28 38.93
C ASP A 21 9.66 6.80 38.50
N GLU A 22 8.61 6.25 37.89
CA GLU A 22 8.54 4.87 37.38
C GLU A 22 7.79 4.83 36.07
N ASP A 23 8.23 3.97 35.14
CA ASP A 23 7.61 3.80 33.84
C ASP A 23 6.16 3.30 33.93
N ILE A 24 5.27 4.02 33.28
CA ILE A 24 3.87 3.64 33.15
C ILE A 24 3.74 2.58 32.05
N GLN A 25 3.08 1.49 32.40
CA GLN A 25 2.78 0.42 31.43
C GLN A 25 1.39 0.60 30.82
N ILE A 26 1.34 0.70 29.50
CA ILE A 26 0.08 0.83 28.77
C ILE A 26 -0.53 -0.56 28.65
N ASN A 27 -1.73 -0.75 29.20
CA ASN A 27 -2.37 -2.06 29.24
C ASN A 27 -3.88 -2.07 28.96
N ASN A 28 -4.53 -0.93 28.92
CA ASN A 28 -5.99 -0.83 28.75
C ASN A 28 -6.37 0.35 27.84
N LEU A 29 -6.00 0.27 26.56
CA LEU A 29 -6.48 1.22 25.56
C LEU A 29 -7.92 0.87 25.14
N PRO A 30 -8.77 1.88 24.84
CA PRO A 30 -10.03 1.63 24.13
C PRO A 30 -9.78 0.83 22.84
N LYS A 31 -10.64 -0.14 22.56
CA LYS A 31 -10.45 -1.07 21.45
C LYS A 31 -10.17 -0.33 20.13
N ASP A 32 -11.00 0.64 19.77
CA ASP A 32 -10.90 1.37 18.51
C ASP A 32 -9.59 2.17 18.41
N LEU A 33 -9.14 2.76 19.53
CA LEU A 33 -7.87 3.46 19.59
C LEU A 33 -6.69 2.48 19.46
N ASN A 34 -6.73 1.37 20.16
CA ASN A 34 -5.70 0.32 20.08
C ASN A 34 -5.58 -0.24 18.65
N ASP A 35 -6.70 -0.50 18.03
CA ASP A 35 -6.76 -0.98 16.65
C ASP A 35 -6.14 0.06 15.69
N THR A 36 -6.53 1.32 15.80
CA THR A 36 -5.96 2.41 14.99
C THR A 36 -4.48 2.59 15.21
N MET A 37 -3.99 2.46 16.45
CA MET A 37 -2.56 2.57 16.74
C MET A 37 -1.76 1.40 16.15
N ASN A 38 -2.31 0.19 16.16
CA ASN A 38 -1.67 -0.95 15.51
C ASN A 38 -1.50 -0.76 14.00
N ASP A 39 -2.34 0.05 13.36
CA ASP A 39 -2.30 0.31 11.93
C ASP A 39 -1.39 1.47 11.53
N TYR A 40 -1.33 2.50 12.36
CA TYR A 40 -0.69 3.78 11.99
C TYR A 40 0.49 4.15 12.88
N TRP A 41 0.66 3.49 14.03
CA TRP A 41 1.71 3.77 14.99
C TRP A 41 2.55 2.53 15.29
N ILE A 42 3.30 2.09 14.31
CA ILE A 42 4.00 0.80 14.28
C ILE A 42 5.44 0.96 14.74
N GLY A 43 5.86 0.14 15.70
CA GLY A 43 7.25 0.03 16.11
C GLY A 43 8.08 -0.71 15.06
N THR A 44 9.12 -0.06 14.53
CA THR A 44 9.99 -0.63 13.48
C THR A 44 11.14 -1.48 14.03
N TYR A 45 11.53 -1.27 15.29
CA TYR A 45 12.65 -1.97 15.96
C TYR A 45 12.21 -2.85 17.12
N ASP A 46 10.97 -2.68 17.59
CA ASP A 46 10.39 -3.40 18.72
C ASP A 46 8.89 -3.62 18.47
N ASN A 47 8.23 -4.41 19.32
CA ASN A 47 6.78 -4.54 19.22
C ASN A 47 6.07 -3.20 19.51
N ASN A 48 4.85 -3.05 19.01
CA ASN A 48 4.10 -1.81 19.12
C ASN A 48 3.94 -1.34 20.57
N ILE A 49 3.65 -2.25 21.51
CA ILE A 49 3.39 -1.87 22.91
C ILE A 49 4.64 -1.28 23.60
N ASN A 50 5.81 -1.82 23.31
CA ASN A 50 7.07 -1.29 23.84
C ASN A 50 7.36 0.10 23.27
N PHE A 51 7.10 0.28 21.97
CA PHE A 51 7.25 1.58 21.32
C PHE A 51 6.26 2.61 21.90
N TRP A 52 5.00 2.26 22.09
CA TRP A 52 4.01 3.15 22.71
C TRP A 52 4.35 3.48 24.17
N ASN A 53 4.82 2.50 24.96
CA ASN A 53 5.33 2.74 26.29
C ASN A 53 6.46 3.76 26.29
N HIS A 54 7.42 3.61 25.36
CA HIS A 54 8.52 4.55 25.20
C HIS A 54 8.02 5.98 24.88
N GLU A 55 7.17 6.11 23.86
CA GLU A 55 6.65 7.42 23.43
C GLU A 55 5.81 8.09 24.53
N TYR A 56 4.99 7.30 25.23
CA TYR A 56 4.19 7.85 26.31
C TYR A 56 5.06 8.30 27.51
N ASN A 57 5.91 7.45 28.02
CA ASN A 57 6.73 7.78 29.19
C ASN A 57 7.66 8.96 28.91
N ARG A 58 8.20 9.03 27.70
CA ARG A 58 9.14 10.07 27.34
C ARG A 58 8.48 11.40 27.00
N HIS A 59 7.35 11.40 26.31
CA HIS A 59 6.71 12.59 25.74
C HIS A 59 5.27 12.78 26.19
N GLY A 60 4.45 11.72 26.14
CA GLY A 60 3.03 11.77 26.49
C GLY A 60 2.76 12.09 27.95
N TYR A 61 3.65 11.65 28.84
CA TYR A 61 3.60 12.02 30.25
C TYR A 61 3.71 13.55 30.45
N CYS A 62 4.68 14.18 29.78
CA CYS A 62 4.83 15.64 29.78
C CYS A 62 3.61 16.33 29.17
N PHE A 63 3.10 15.78 28.06
CA PHE A 63 1.91 16.30 27.38
C PHE A 63 0.69 16.31 28.33
N ASN A 64 0.42 15.22 29.01
CA ASN A 64 -0.71 15.15 29.93
C ASN A 64 -0.60 16.15 31.06
N GLN A 65 0.60 16.37 31.63
CA GLN A 65 0.82 17.41 32.63
C GLN A 65 0.51 18.81 32.11
N ILE A 66 0.96 19.15 30.89
CA ILE A 66 0.72 20.46 30.28
C ILE A 66 -0.79 20.72 30.11
N TYR A 67 -1.54 19.69 29.74
CA TYR A 67 -2.99 19.80 29.54
C TYR A 67 -3.84 19.47 30.77
N ASN A 68 -3.23 19.44 31.98
CA ASN A 68 -3.90 19.09 33.25
C ASN A 68 -4.68 17.78 33.18
N GLN A 69 -4.18 16.81 32.44
CA GLN A 69 -4.74 15.47 32.41
C GLN A 69 -4.06 14.56 33.44
N SER A 70 -4.79 13.56 33.91
CA SER A 70 -4.18 12.51 34.70
C SER A 70 -3.05 11.84 33.90
N VAL A 71 -1.91 11.64 34.54
CA VAL A 71 -0.78 10.94 33.91
C VAL A 71 -1.07 9.47 33.64
N LEU A 72 -2.12 8.89 34.24
CA LEU A 72 -2.61 7.56 33.89
C LEU A 72 -3.61 7.55 32.74
N ASN A 73 -4.00 8.74 32.25
CA ASN A 73 -4.89 8.88 31.09
C ASN A 73 -4.07 8.88 29.78
N TYR A 74 -3.28 7.85 29.55
CA TYR A 74 -2.46 7.73 28.34
C TYR A 74 -3.34 7.69 27.07
N SER A 75 -4.59 7.24 27.15
CA SER A 75 -5.53 7.25 26.03
C SER A 75 -5.77 8.67 25.49
N PHE A 76 -5.73 9.70 26.34
CA PHE A 76 -5.89 11.10 25.90
C PHE A 76 -4.75 11.53 24.97
N TYR A 77 -3.51 11.21 25.33
CA TYR A 77 -2.34 11.49 24.50
C TYR A 77 -2.39 10.75 23.15
N PHE A 78 -2.66 9.46 23.20
CA PHE A 78 -2.70 8.64 22.00
C PHE A 78 -3.84 9.04 21.07
N GLN A 79 -5.04 9.29 21.60
CA GLN A 79 -6.18 9.73 20.79
C GLN A 79 -5.87 11.06 20.12
N LYS A 80 -5.32 12.03 20.86
CA LYS A 80 -4.98 13.32 20.29
C LYS A 80 -3.93 13.22 19.18
N THR A 81 -2.93 12.38 19.38
CA THR A 81 -1.91 12.14 18.35
C THR A 81 -2.50 11.52 17.08
N VAL A 82 -3.37 10.54 17.22
CA VAL A 82 -4.07 9.90 16.11
C VAL A 82 -5.00 10.90 15.40
N ASP A 83 -5.75 11.70 16.14
CA ASP A 83 -6.62 12.73 15.56
C ASP A 83 -5.83 13.72 14.70
N LEU A 84 -4.71 14.22 15.20
CA LEU A 84 -3.82 15.13 14.47
C LEU A 84 -3.19 14.46 13.24
N TYR A 85 -2.81 13.19 13.32
CA TYR A 85 -2.29 12.46 12.18
C TYR A 85 -3.30 12.41 11.02
N PHE A 86 -4.58 12.19 11.31
CA PHE A 86 -5.63 12.19 10.29
C PHE A 86 -6.04 13.60 9.86
N GLU A 87 -6.02 14.59 10.75
CA GLU A 87 -6.32 15.97 10.44
C GLU A 87 -5.32 16.53 9.42
N TYR A 88 -4.02 16.36 9.67
CA TYR A 88 -2.97 16.89 8.80
C TYR A 88 -2.65 15.97 7.61
N ASN A 89 -2.91 14.70 7.70
CA ASN A 89 -2.82 13.69 6.64
C ASN A 89 -1.68 13.88 5.61
N VAL A 90 -0.46 14.03 6.11
CA VAL A 90 0.75 14.23 5.28
C VAL A 90 0.99 13.07 4.31
N LYS A 91 0.57 11.86 4.69
CA LYS A 91 0.70 10.66 3.83
C LYS A 91 -0.03 10.86 2.50
N ASP A 92 -1.28 11.32 2.53
CA ASP A 92 -2.05 11.49 1.30
C ASP A 92 -1.53 12.67 0.48
N LEU A 93 -1.06 13.74 1.14
CA LEU A 93 -0.36 14.79 0.43
C LEU A 93 0.87 14.26 -0.34
N LEU A 94 1.69 13.41 0.29
CA LEU A 94 2.83 12.81 -0.39
C LEU A 94 2.41 11.88 -1.54
N LYS A 95 1.29 11.19 -1.40
CA LYS A 95 0.71 10.39 -2.49
C LYS A 95 0.29 11.25 -3.68
N GLU A 96 -0.39 12.38 -3.41
CA GLU A 96 -0.79 13.35 -4.44
C GLU A 96 0.41 13.94 -5.17
N LEU A 97 1.47 14.31 -4.43
CA LEU A 97 2.64 14.97 -4.99
C LEU A 97 3.55 14.03 -5.79
N PHE A 98 3.56 12.79 -5.41
CA PHE A 98 4.44 11.78 -5.97
C PHE A 98 3.64 10.53 -6.33
N PRO A 99 2.76 10.62 -7.33
CA PRO A 99 2.01 9.46 -7.81
C PRO A 99 2.98 8.31 -8.12
N GLY A 100 2.66 7.12 -7.62
CA GLY A 100 3.55 5.96 -7.72
C GLY A 100 4.78 6.00 -6.79
N ILE A 101 4.79 6.85 -5.75
CA ILE A 101 5.85 6.89 -4.73
C ILE A 101 6.02 5.54 -4.01
N PHE A 102 4.98 4.72 -4.01
CA PHE A 102 4.98 3.38 -3.43
C PHE A 102 5.62 2.30 -4.31
N ALA A 103 6.09 2.66 -5.52
CA ALA A 103 6.74 1.74 -6.45
C ALA A 103 8.27 1.85 -6.44
N GLY A 104 8.91 1.85 -5.26
CA GLY A 104 10.37 1.79 -5.09
C GLY A 104 11.03 3.10 -4.61
N ASN A 105 12.36 3.13 -4.62
CA ASN A 105 13.17 4.25 -4.16
C ASN A 105 12.98 5.48 -5.05
N ARG A 106 12.56 6.61 -4.47
CA ARG A 106 12.35 7.85 -5.22
C ARG A 106 13.21 8.98 -4.73
N ARG A 107 13.74 9.71 -5.68
CA ARG A 107 14.40 10.99 -5.46
C ARG A 107 13.36 12.09 -5.31
N LEU A 108 13.41 12.81 -4.21
CA LEU A 108 12.50 13.88 -3.84
C LEU A 108 13.26 15.20 -3.72
N ASN A 109 12.54 16.30 -3.96
CA ASN A 109 13.05 17.64 -3.75
C ASN A 109 12.45 18.24 -2.48
N LYS A 110 13.28 18.63 -1.52
CA LYS A 110 12.87 19.14 -0.22
C LYS A 110 12.05 20.43 -0.34
N THR A 111 12.53 21.40 -1.13
CA THR A 111 11.85 22.69 -1.33
C THR A 111 10.46 22.47 -1.92
N TYR A 112 10.32 21.57 -2.89
CA TYR A 112 9.02 21.23 -3.47
C TYR A 112 8.03 20.67 -2.44
N ILE A 113 8.49 19.75 -1.58
CA ILE A 113 7.65 19.21 -0.49
C ILE A 113 7.22 20.35 0.46
N TYR A 114 8.15 21.22 0.88
CA TYR A 114 7.84 22.32 1.76
C TYR A 114 6.84 23.31 1.16
N ASP A 115 6.96 23.64 -0.10
CA ASP A 115 6.01 24.53 -0.77
C ASP A 115 4.60 23.91 -0.79
N LYS A 116 4.50 22.62 -1.01
CA LYS A 116 3.22 21.91 -0.98
C LYS A 116 2.64 21.75 0.42
N LEU A 117 3.46 21.52 1.43
CA LEU A 117 3.02 21.54 2.83
C LEU A 117 2.47 22.93 3.20
N LYS A 118 3.14 24.01 2.79
CA LYS A 118 2.67 25.39 3.01
C LYS A 118 1.39 25.71 2.24
N GLU A 119 1.26 25.21 1.03
CA GLU A 119 0.04 25.38 0.22
C GLU A 119 -1.16 24.68 0.90
N ARG A 120 -0.96 23.47 1.41
CA ARG A 120 -2.02 22.64 2.01
C ARG A 120 -2.39 23.08 3.43
N PHE A 121 -1.41 23.36 4.27
CA PHE A 121 -1.58 23.57 5.71
C PHE A 121 -1.26 24.98 6.19
N GLY A 122 -0.89 25.88 5.29
CA GLY A 122 -0.57 27.29 5.62
C GLY A 122 0.91 27.52 5.92
N LYS A 123 1.22 28.73 6.37
CA LYS A 123 2.60 29.18 6.65
C LYS A 123 3.10 28.64 7.99
N GLY A 124 3.16 27.33 8.13
CA GLY A 124 3.70 26.72 9.34
C GLY A 124 5.20 26.45 9.24
N THR A 125 5.77 26.00 10.35
CA THR A 125 7.12 25.49 10.40
C THR A 125 7.10 23.98 10.22
N TYR A 126 7.85 23.52 9.23
CA TYR A 126 8.02 22.11 8.91
C TYR A 126 9.50 21.77 9.03
N ALA A 127 9.81 20.57 9.50
CA ALA A 127 11.16 20.06 9.51
C ALA A 127 11.18 18.66 8.90
N MET A 128 12.23 18.37 8.13
CA MET A 128 12.50 17.02 7.66
C MET A 128 13.81 16.53 8.25
N THR A 129 13.79 15.31 8.79
CA THR A 129 15.02 14.65 9.22
C THR A 129 15.39 13.55 8.24
N CYS A 130 16.68 13.44 7.95
CA CYS A 130 17.25 12.46 7.06
C CYS A 130 18.41 11.72 7.75
N PHE A 131 18.61 10.48 7.33
CA PHE A 131 19.82 9.73 7.64
C PHE A 131 20.62 9.45 6.36
N LYS A 132 21.93 9.35 6.50
CA LYS A 132 22.79 9.01 5.37
C LYS A 132 23.02 7.50 5.36
N TYR A 133 22.67 6.87 4.24
CA TYR A 133 22.99 5.47 3.99
C TYR A 133 23.61 5.36 2.60
N GLU A 134 24.76 4.70 2.52
CA GLU A 134 25.65 4.77 1.37
C GLU A 134 25.95 6.23 1.00
N ASP A 135 25.83 6.66 -0.23
CA ASP A 135 26.06 8.06 -0.61
C ASP A 135 24.75 8.87 -0.79
N LYS A 136 23.63 8.37 -0.23
CA LYS A 136 22.30 8.98 -0.34
C LYS A 136 21.79 9.45 1.01
N PHE A 137 20.98 10.49 1.00
CA PHE A 137 20.22 10.94 2.17
C PHE A 137 18.78 10.45 2.07
N TRP A 138 18.35 9.70 3.03
CA TRP A 138 17.03 9.09 3.09
C TRP A 138 16.13 9.84 4.05
N LEU A 139 14.92 10.14 3.61
CA LEU A 139 13.90 10.76 4.46
C LEU A 139 13.55 9.82 5.61
N ASN A 140 13.72 10.32 6.83
CA ASN A 140 13.35 9.62 8.05
C ASN A 140 12.00 10.08 8.59
N GLU A 141 11.83 11.41 8.75
CA GLU A 141 10.62 11.99 9.34
C GLU A 141 10.25 13.31 8.68
N ILE A 142 8.96 13.61 8.69
CA ILE A 142 8.42 14.95 8.46
C ILE A 142 7.73 15.38 9.75
N LYS A 143 8.18 16.51 10.30
CA LYS A 143 7.64 17.08 11.54
C LYS A 143 6.86 18.35 11.22
N LEU A 144 5.67 18.46 11.81
CA LEU A 144 4.85 19.67 11.79
C LEU A 144 4.94 20.31 13.17
N LYS A 145 5.23 21.60 13.23
CA LYS A 145 5.19 22.36 14.49
C LYS A 145 3.81 22.98 14.68
N LEU A 146 3.22 22.67 15.80
CA LEU A 146 1.88 23.11 16.18
C LEU A 146 1.95 23.99 17.43
N ASP A 147 1.06 25.00 17.53
CA ASP A 147 0.87 25.75 18.74
C ASP A 147 0.14 24.92 19.84
N MET A 148 -0.12 25.55 20.97
CA MET A 148 -0.80 24.88 22.09
C MET A 148 -2.29 24.56 21.80
N ASP A 149 -2.87 25.17 20.76
CA ASP A 149 -4.21 24.87 20.24
C ASP A 149 -4.19 23.86 19.08
N PHE A 150 -3.01 23.27 18.81
CA PHE A 150 -2.75 22.31 17.74
C PHE A 150 -2.89 22.87 16.32
N ARG A 151 -2.73 24.18 16.15
CA ARG A 151 -2.70 24.81 14.84
C ARG A 151 -1.28 24.87 14.33
N ASN A 152 -1.15 24.74 13.02
CA ASN A 152 0.16 24.87 12.39
C ASN A 152 0.70 26.29 12.56
N ASP A 153 1.86 26.45 13.20
CA ASP A 153 2.44 27.73 13.57
C ASP A 153 3.91 27.88 13.13
N SER A 154 4.34 29.14 12.98
CA SER A 154 5.70 29.53 12.57
C SER A 154 6.61 29.72 13.79
N ILE A 155 6.66 28.75 14.71
CA ILE A 155 7.39 28.87 15.98
C ILE A 155 8.70 28.07 15.94
N GLY A 156 9.80 28.78 16.23
CA GLY A 156 11.06 28.20 16.69
C GLY A 156 12.00 27.67 15.61
N ASP A 157 13.13 27.19 16.07
CA ASP A 157 14.21 26.63 15.26
C ASP A 157 13.82 25.26 14.69
N THR A 158 14.37 24.90 13.55
CA THR A 158 14.08 23.64 12.86
C THR A 158 15.26 22.69 13.07
N ASP A 159 15.00 21.47 13.48
CA ASP A 159 15.95 20.37 13.46
C ASP A 159 16.05 19.71 12.07
N ASP A 160 15.85 20.50 11.03
CA ASP A 160 15.96 20.07 9.64
C ASP A 160 17.42 19.79 9.27
N ASN A 161 17.71 18.56 8.89
CA ASN A 161 19.04 18.14 8.47
C ASN A 161 19.06 17.51 7.07
N CYS A 162 17.93 17.55 6.34
CA CYS A 162 17.86 17.02 4.99
C CYS A 162 18.51 17.98 3.98
N PRO A 163 19.32 17.50 3.04
CA PRO A 163 19.76 18.28 1.88
C PRO A 163 18.58 18.52 0.94
N GLU A 164 18.80 19.32 -0.12
CA GLU A 164 17.78 19.65 -1.11
C GLU A 164 17.26 18.40 -1.86
N GLU A 165 18.16 17.46 -2.14
CA GLU A 165 17.83 16.21 -2.79
C GLU A 165 17.89 15.08 -1.78
N ILE A 166 16.77 14.39 -1.62
CA ILE A 166 16.60 13.29 -0.68
C ILE A 166 15.98 12.09 -1.39
N TYR A 167 16.13 10.94 -0.80
CA TYR A 167 15.48 9.71 -1.24
C TYR A 167 14.44 9.29 -0.21
N ALA A 168 13.35 8.72 -0.65
CA ALA A 168 12.41 8.05 0.22
C ALA A 168 12.08 6.69 -0.34
N GLU A 169 12.04 5.70 0.52
CA GLU A 169 11.44 4.41 0.27
C GLU A 169 10.10 4.39 1.00
N PHE A 170 9.05 4.34 0.23
CA PHE A 170 7.72 4.20 0.80
C PHE A 170 7.43 2.71 0.86
N LEU A 171 7.56 2.16 2.04
CA LEU A 171 6.99 0.86 2.32
C LEU A 171 5.47 1.02 2.20
N GLU A 172 4.85 0.32 1.27
CA GLU A 172 3.44 -0.02 1.43
C GLU A 172 3.31 -0.96 2.63
N VAL A 173 3.41 -0.38 3.81
CA VAL A 173 2.63 -0.94 4.89
C VAL A 173 1.23 -0.47 4.52
N GLU A 174 0.47 -1.31 3.84
CA GLU A 174 -0.95 -1.10 3.70
C GLU A 174 -1.54 -1.13 5.11
N GLY A 175 -1.41 0.02 5.78
CA GLY A 175 -2.22 0.25 6.96
C GLY A 175 -3.67 0.23 6.48
N PRO A 176 -4.59 -0.40 7.23
CA PRO A 176 -5.99 -0.38 6.87
C PRO A 176 -6.41 1.05 6.61
N GLN A 177 -7.00 1.28 5.46
CA GLN A 177 -7.61 2.56 5.15
C GLN A 177 -8.63 2.87 6.25
N LYS A 178 -8.69 4.13 6.69
CA LYS A 178 -9.71 4.57 7.65
C LYS A 178 -11.04 3.97 7.22
N PRO A 179 -11.74 3.22 8.09
CA PRO A 179 -13.10 2.88 7.80
C PRO A 179 -13.83 4.19 7.51
N ALA A 180 -14.37 4.36 6.31
CA ALA A 180 -15.32 5.43 6.07
C ALA A 180 -16.40 5.27 7.13
N ALA A 181 -16.78 6.38 7.75
CA ALA A 181 -17.85 6.38 8.73
C ALA A 181 -19.03 5.56 8.18
N ASP A 182 -19.46 4.59 8.95
CA ASP A 182 -20.56 3.65 8.74
C ASP A 182 -21.34 3.82 7.42
N GLY A 183 -21.13 2.94 6.44
CA GLY A 183 -22.04 2.77 5.32
C GLY A 183 -21.47 2.74 3.89
N PHE A 184 -20.19 3.00 3.65
CA PHE A 184 -19.66 3.14 2.27
C PHE A 184 -19.14 1.87 1.62
N TYR A 185 -18.88 0.80 2.35
CA TYR A 185 -18.24 -0.43 1.82
C TYR A 185 -19.19 -1.40 1.11
N GLU A 186 -20.49 -1.12 1.08
CA GLU A 186 -21.48 -2.01 0.44
C GLU A 186 -21.80 -1.63 -1.01
N GLU A 187 -21.34 -0.48 -1.51
CA GLU A 187 -21.73 0.05 -2.82
C GLU A 187 -20.55 0.09 -3.81
N TYR A 188 -19.98 -1.04 -4.15
CA TYR A 188 -19.18 -1.13 -5.36
C TYR A 188 -20.07 -1.51 -6.56
N ASP A 189 -19.69 -1.10 -7.77
CA ASP A 189 -20.49 -1.25 -8.98
C ASP A 189 -19.77 -2.00 -10.11
N MET A 190 -18.51 -2.39 -9.89
CA MET A 190 -17.71 -3.16 -10.83
C MET A 190 -16.65 -4.04 -10.12
N TYR A 191 -15.98 -4.86 -10.91
CA TYR A 191 -14.82 -5.62 -10.48
C TYR A 191 -13.63 -5.35 -11.40
N PHE A 192 -12.42 -5.32 -10.82
CA PHE A 192 -11.20 -5.61 -11.54
C PHE A 192 -10.84 -7.08 -11.35
N PHE A 193 -10.74 -7.81 -12.45
CA PHE A 193 -10.07 -9.11 -12.47
C PHE A 193 -8.61 -8.87 -12.87
N THR A 194 -7.69 -9.12 -11.96
CA THR A 194 -6.29 -8.73 -12.10
C THR A 194 -5.39 -9.93 -12.25
N ILE A 195 -4.55 -9.92 -13.29
CA ILE A 195 -3.47 -10.89 -13.52
C ILE A 195 -2.12 -10.23 -13.43
N LEU A 196 -1.15 -10.90 -12.83
CA LEU A 196 0.17 -10.43 -12.47
C LEU A 196 1.26 -11.08 -13.31
N TRP A 197 2.22 -10.29 -13.80
CA TRP A 197 3.41 -10.83 -14.46
C TRP A 197 4.52 -11.09 -13.44
N LEU A 198 4.70 -12.35 -13.05
CA LEU A 198 5.64 -12.75 -12.01
C LEU A 198 7.09 -12.40 -12.33
N GLY A 199 7.50 -12.49 -13.59
CA GLY A 199 8.87 -12.17 -13.99
C GLY A 199 9.29 -10.75 -13.60
N THR A 200 8.42 -9.74 -13.81
CA THR A 200 8.69 -8.36 -13.39
C THR A 200 8.70 -8.23 -11.87
N THR A 201 7.76 -8.87 -11.17
CA THR A 201 7.72 -8.89 -9.71
C THR A 201 9.00 -9.48 -9.13
N CYS A 202 9.49 -10.58 -9.69
CA CYS A 202 10.75 -11.21 -9.32
C CYS A 202 11.95 -10.29 -9.56
N LYS A 203 12.01 -9.64 -10.71
CA LYS A 203 13.08 -8.68 -11.03
C LYS A 203 13.13 -7.51 -10.05
N MET A 204 11.99 -7.03 -9.60
CA MET A 204 11.89 -5.94 -8.60
C MET A 204 12.40 -6.36 -7.22
N LYS A 205 12.25 -7.62 -6.84
CA LYS A 205 12.54 -8.14 -5.49
C LYS A 205 13.88 -8.87 -5.37
N GLY A 206 14.57 -9.14 -6.48
CA GLY A 206 15.87 -9.81 -6.52
C GLY A 206 15.80 -11.34 -6.40
N GLU A 207 16.91 -11.97 -5.99
CA GLU A 207 17.10 -13.43 -6.04
C GLU A 207 16.09 -14.27 -5.24
N LEU A 208 15.47 -13.71 -4.20
CA LEU A 208 14.51 -14.41 -3.34
C LEU A 208 13.27 -14.95 -4.07
N CYS A 209 12.92 -14.36 -5.20
CA CYS A 209 11.74 -14.76 -5.96
C CYS A 209 11.92 -16.10 -6.66
N TYR A 210 13.13 -16.45 -7.03
CA TYR A 210 13.40 -17.71 -7.74
C TYR A 210 13.28 -18.95 -6.85
N GLU A 211 13.49 -18.82 -5.55
CA GLU A 211 13.36 -19.92 -4.60
C GLU A 211 11.91 -20.23 -4.23
N ILE A 212 11.01 -19.25 -4.36
CA ILE A 212 9.60 -19.36 -3.95
C ILE A 212 8.73 -19.94 -5.09
N ILE A 213 9.14 -19.80 -6.35
CA ILE A 213 8.29 -20.05 -7.54
C ILE A 213 8.32 -21.51 -8.05
N GLU A 214 9.11 -22.41 -7.53
CA GLU A 214 9.04 -23.81 -7.95
C GLU A 214 7.86 -24.54 -7.24
N PRO A 215 6.90 -25.14 -7.95
CA PRO A 215 6.87 -25.54 -9.37
C PRO A 215 5.97 -24.68 -10.30
N VAL A 216 5.99 -23.39 -10.17
CA VAL A 216 5.11 -22.49 -10.94
C VAL A 216 5.44 -22.51 -12.43
N PRO A 217 4.44 -22.46 -13.33
CA PRO A 217 4.69 -22.31 -14.76
C PRO A 217 5.44 -21.01 -15.04
N LYS A 218 6.66 -21.13 -15.55
CA LYS A 218 7.50 -19.98 -15.91
C LYS A 218 6.88 -19.24 -17.12
N ASN A 219 7.06 -17.93 -17.13
CA ASN A 219 6.68 -17.09 -18.26
C ASN A 219 5.17 -17.09 -18.56
N THR A 220 4.36 -17.21 -17.52
CA THR A 220 2.91 -17.11 -17.56
C THR A 220 2.41 -16.02 -16.62
N PHE A 221 1.21 -15.52 -16.89
CA PHE A 221 0.53 -14.68 -15.92
C PHE A 221 0.01 -15.51 -14.75
N SER A 222 0.20 -15.00 -13.55
CA SER A 222 -0.42 -15.48 -12.32
C SER A 222 -1.64 -14.65 -11.97
N LEU A 223 -2.51 -15.16 -11.13
CA LEU A 223 -3.60 -14.38 -10.55
C LEU A 223 -3.05 -13.37 -9.53
N HIS A 224 -3.63 -12.16 -9.51
CA HIS A 224 -3.48 -11.20 -8.43
C HIS A 224 -4.76 -11.17 -7.58
N GLY A 225 -5.93 -11.02 -8.21
CA GLY A 225 -7.18 -11.06 -7.47
C GLY A 225 -8.41 -10.63 -8.27
N LEU A 226 -9.55 -10.62 -7.58
CA LEU A 226 -10.82 -10.06 -8.05
C LEU A 226 -11.24 -8.94 -7.09
N TRP A 227 -11.10 -7.70 -7.52
CA TRP A 227 -11.23 -6.55 -6.66
C TRP A 227 -12.53 -5.79 -6.88
N PRO A 228 -13.44 -5.79 -5.90
CA PRO A 228 -14.57 -4.89 -5.91
C PRO A 228 -14.13 -3.44 -6.05
N ASN A 229 -14.75 -2.68 -6.94
CA ASN A 229 -14.35 -1.32 -7.24
C ASN A 229 -15.55 -0.43 -7.60
N LEU A 230 -15.38 0.87 -7.44
CA LEU A 230 -16.30 1.88 -7.96
C LEU A 230 -15.78 2.40 -9.30
N ARG A 231 -16.68 2.78 -10.21
CA ARG A 231 -16.33 3.36 -11.51
C ARG A 231 -15.51 4.65 -11.42
N ASN A 232 -15.54 5.32 -10.27
CA ASN A 232 -14.71 6.49 -10.01
C ASN A 232 -13.25 6.16 -9.61
N GLY A 233 -12.84 4.89 -9.71
CA GLY A 233 -11.50 4.42 -9.37
C GLY A 233 -11.27 4.06 -7.90
N THR A 234 -12.25 4.27 -7.01
CA THR A 234 -12.12 3.92 -5.59
C THR A 234 -12.27 2.41 -5.39
N LEU A 235 -11.29 1.78 -4.75
CA LEU A 235 -11.36 0.37 -4.35
C LEU A 235 -12.33 0.20 -3.16
N ALA A 236 -13.20 -0.80 -3.24
CA ALA A 236 -13.92 -1.31 -2.08
C ALA A 236 -13.07 -2.40 -1.42
N ASP A 237 -12.40 -2.06 -0.34
CA ASP A 237 -11.47 -2.95 0.34
C ASP A 237 -11.68 -2.95 1.87
N TRP A 238 -11.11 -3.95 2.55
CA TRP A 238 -11.13 -4.09 4.00
C TRP A 238 -12.53 -3.99 4.65
N CYS A 239 -13.57 -4.52 3.99
CA CYS A 239 -14.94 -4.52 4.51
C CYS A 239 -15.15 -5.33 5.80
N ASN A 240 -14.13 -6.04 6.27
CA ASN A 240 -14.10 -6.77 7.54
C ASN A 240 -13.76 -5.88 8.75
N GLY A 241 -13.39 -4.62 8.51
CA GLY A 241 -13.06 -3.67 9.58
C GLY A 241 -11.91 -4.10 10.48
N LYS A 242 -10.93 -4.88 9.98
CA LYS A 242 -9.73 -5.37 10.68
C LYS A 242 -9.86 -6.71 11.44
N ASN A 243 -10.95 -7.43 11.26
CA ASN A 243 -11.04 -8.78 11.78
C ASN A 243 -10.60 -9.76 10.69
N ASP A 244 -9.30 -9.89 10.48
CA ASP A 244 -8.76 -10.80 9.48
C ASP A 244 -9.23 -12.22 9.74
N ILE A 245 -9.71 -12.83 8.66
CA ILE A 245 -10.10 -14.24 8.65
C ILE A 245 -8.86 -15.03 8.23
N GLU A 246 -8.46 -15.95 9.06
CA GLU A 246 -7.46 -16.95 8.70
C GLU A 246 -8.08 -17.91 7.67
N ILE A 247 -7.41 -18.07 6.51
CA ILE A 247 -7.91 -18.93 5.45
C ILE A 247 -7.13 -20.23 5.39
N GLU A 248 -7.89 -21.34 5.26
CA GLU A 248 -7.36 -22.67 5.02
C GLU A 248 -8.18 -23.31 3.89
N ILE A 249 -7.57 -23.53 2.74
CA ILE A 249 -8.27 -24.10 1.57
C ILE A 249 -8.38 -25.62 1.75
N HIS A 250 -9.59 -26.11 1.87
CA HIS A 250 -9.90 -27.53 2.07
C HIS A 250 -10.22 -28.27 0.76
N ASP A 251 -10.77 -27.56 -0.23
CA ASP A 251 -10.99 -28.12 -1.56
C ASP A 251 -9.65 -28.37 -2.24
N LYS A 252 -9.33 -29.64 -2.46
CA LYS A 252 -8.03 -30.03 -3.02
C LYS A 252 -7.83 -29.54 -4.45
N ASP A 253 -8.85 -29.56 -5.27
CA ASP A 253 -8.75 -29.13 -6.68
C ASP A 253 -8.57 -27.59 -6.75
N LEU A 254 -9.17 -26.85 -5.82
CA LEU A 254 -8.96 -25.42 -5.67
C LEU A 254 -7.54 -25.14 -5.16
N LEU A 255 -7.08 -25.84 -4.14
CA LEU A 255 -5.74 -25.68 -3.58
C LEU A 255 -4.65 -25.98 -4.61
N ASP A 256 -4.77 -27.08 -5.36
CA ASP A 256 -3.83 -27.44 -6.42
C ASP A 256 -3.79 -26.36 -7.52
N PHE A 257 -4.96 -25.81 -7.89
CA PHE A 257 -5.06 -24.69 -8.83
C PHE A 257 -4.39 -23.43 -8.28
N MET A 258 -4.66 -23.05 -7.05
CA MET A 258 -4.12 -21.83 -6.43
C MET A 258 -2.60 -21.92 -6.26
N ASN A 259 -2.07 -23.07 -5.87
CA ASN A 259 -0.62 -23.31 -5.81
C ASN A 259 0.08 -23.21 -7.16
N THR A 260 -0.64 -23.34 -8.27
CA THR A 260 -0.08 -23.26 -9.61
C THR A 260 -0.27 -21.87 -10.25
N HIS A 261 -1.43 -21.27 -10.05
CA HIS A 261 -1.86 -20.07 -10.81
C HIS A 261 -2.10 -18.83 -9.95
N TYR A 262 -2.12 -18.95 -8.62
CA TYR A 262 -2.33 -17.85 -7.69
C TYR A 262 -1.16 -17.73 -6.70
N VAL A 263 0.00 -17.40 -7.24
CA VAL A 263 1.28 -17.54 -6.57
C VAL A 263 1.81 -16.19 -6.12
N SER A 264 2.27 -16.13 -4.88
CA SER A 264 2.99 -14.99 -4.34
C SER A 264 4.39 -14.87 -4.93
N GLY A 265 4.78 -13.68 -5.37
CA GLY A 265 6.15 -13.42 -5.83
C GLY A 265 7.16 -13.23 -4.69
N TYR A 266 6.74 -13.12 -3.41
CA TYR A 266 7.66 -12.76 -2.31
C TYR A 266 7.18 -13.09 -0.88
N HIS A 267 6.00 -13.70 -0.73
CA HIS A 267 5.48 -14.24 0.53
C HIS A 267 5.08 -15.68 0.34
N THR A 268 4.67 -16.37 1.41
CA THR A 268 4.00 -17.66 1.22
C THR A 268 2.68 -17.45 0.50
N ASN A 269 2.23 -18.45 -0.24
CA ASN A 269 0.96 -18.39 -0.95
C ASN A 269 -0.21 -18.16 0.01
N GLU A 270 -0.21 -18.83 1.16
CA GLU A 270 -1.26 -18.70 2.19
C GLU A 270 -1.36 -17.27 2.72
N TYR A 271 -0.22 -16.62 2.97
CA TYR A 271 -0.22 -15.22 3.37
C TYR A 271 -0.82 -14.32 2.28
N PHE A 272 -0.43 -14.53 1.04
CA PHE A 272 -0.94 -13.76 -0.09
C PHE A 272 -2.45 -13.96 -0.29
N TRP A 273 -2.94 -15.19 -0.24
CA TRP A 273 -4.38 -15.48 -0.34
C TRP A 273 -5.16 -14.87 0.82
N GLY A 274 -4.60 -14.94 2.04
CA GLY A 274 -5.17 -14.30 3.22
C GLY A 274 -5.31 -12.80 3.03
N HIS A 275 -4.27 -12.15 2.51
CA HIS A 275 -4.29 -10.72 2.20
C HIS A 275 -5.38 -10.39 1.16
N GLU A 276 -5.39 -11.08 0.01
CA GLU A 276 -6.34 -10.82 -1.06
C GLU A 276 -7.79 -11.09 -0.64
N TYR A 277 -8.02 -12.12 0.16
CA TYR A 277 -9.35 -12.37 0.69
C TYR A 277 -9.80 -11.29 1.67
N ASN A 278 -9.02 -10.99 2.69
CA ASN A 278 -9.38 -10.03 3.72
C ASN A 278 -9.56 -8.62 3.15
N LYS A 279 -8.74 -8.26 2.18
CA LYS A 279 -8.81 -6.96 1.53
C LYS A 279 -9.99 -6.84 0.57
N HIS A 280 -10.21 -7.83 -0.28
CA HIS A 280 -11.14 -7.75 -1.42
C HIS A 280 -12.26 -8.80 -1.36
N GLY A 281 -11.92 -10.05 -1.10
CA GLY A 281 -12.87 -11.17 -1.10
C GLY A 281 -13.93 -11.08 -0.02
N TYR A 282 -13.59 -10.52 1.12
CA TYR A 282 -14.54 -10.27 2.19
C TYR A 282 -15.65 -9.30 1.73
N CYS A 283 -15.29 -8.21 1.03
CA CYS A 283 -16.26 -7.28 0.45
C CYS A 283 -17.17 -7.97 -0.56
N TYR A 284 -16.58 -8.82 -1.40
CA TYR A 284 -17.31 -9.63 -2.37
C TYR A 284 -18.35 -10.54 -1.70
N ASN A 285 -17.91 -11.37 -0.75
CA ASN A 285 -18.79 -12.31 -0.05
C ASN A 285 -19.87 -11.60 0.74
N LYS A 286 -19.55 -10.52 1.44
CA LYS A 286 -20.50 -9.71 2.20
C LYS A 286 -21.62 -9.19 1.31
N ARG A 287 -21.30 -8.57 0.18
CA ARG A 287 -22.30 -8.03 -0.75
C ARG A 287 -23.15 -9.12 -1.41
N LYS A 288 -22.53 -10.23 -1.79
CA LYS A 288 -23.22 -11.37 -2.40
C LYS A 288 -24.01 -12.22 -1.39
N ASN A 289 -23.92 -11.88 -0.09
CA ASN A 289 -24.57 -12.60 1.01
C ASN A 289 -24.22 -14.09 1.05
N LEU A 290 -22.93 -14.41 0.80
CA LEU A 290 -22.41 -15.78 0.71
C LEU A 290 -21.88 -16.33 2.04
N GLY A 291 -21.86 -15.49 3.12
CA GLY A 291 -21.13 -15.79 4.35
C GLY A 291 -19.65 -15.46 4.19
N VAL A 292 -19.14 -14.65 5.11
CA VAL A 292 -17.76 -14.13 5.01
C VAL A 292 -16.71 -15.18 5.34
N GLU A 293 -17.10 -16.26 6.01
CA GLU A 293 -16.26 -17.44 6.27
C GLU A 293 -16.12 -18.38 5.04
N ASN A 294 -16.93 -18.18 4.01
CA ASN A 294 -16.92 -18.99 2.79
C ASN A 294 -15.92 -18.48 1.75
N TYR A 295 -14.68 -18.27 2.15
CA TYR A 295 -13.63 -17.72 1.28
C TYR A 295 -13.32 -18.60 0.05
N GLU A 296 -13.54 -19.91 0.11
CA GLU A 296 -13.37 -20.79 -1.04
C GLU A 296 -14.30 -20.44 -2.21
N LEU A 297 -15.50 -19.90 -1.93
CA LEU A 297 -16.41 -19.44 -2.99
C LEU A 297 -15.82 -18.28 -3.79
N TYR A 298 -15.17 -17.33 -3.11
CA TYR A 298 -14.49 -16.21 -3.77
C TYR A 298 -13.36 -16.71 -4.67
N PHE A 299 -12.50 -17.61 -4.17
CA PHE A 299 -11.40 -18.17 -4.95
C PHE A 299 -11.87 -19.08 -6.09
N THR A 300 -13.01 -19.77 -5.91
CA THR A 300 -13.64 -20.56 -6.98
C THR A 300 -14.08 -19.68 -8.13
N VAL A 301 -14.69 -18.54 -7.86
CA VAL A 301 -15.08 -17.57 -8.91
C VAL A 301 -13.83 -17.06 -9.67
N ILE A 302 -12.76 -16.74 -8.97
CA ILE A 302 -11.49 -16.32 -9.59
C ILE A 302 -10.92 -17.43 -10.49
N LYS A 303 -10.91 -18.69 -10.01
CA LYS A 303 -10.49 -19.88 -10.77
C LYS A 303 -11.31 -20.03 -12.05
N ASP A 304 -12.64 -19.95 -11.94
CA ASP A 304 -13.55 -20.12 -13.08
C ASP A 304 -13.32 -19.03 -14.13
N MET A 305 -13.15 -17.77 -13.73
CA MET A 305 -12.82 -16.66 -14.63
C MET A 305 -11.47 -16.89 -15.32
N PHE A 306 -10.44 -17.25 -14.56
CA PHE A 306 -9.10 -17.50 -15.11
C PHE A 306 -9.10 -18.61 -16.15
N GLN A 307 -9.75 -19.74 -15.86
CA GLN A 307 -9.88 -20.86 -16.75
C GLN A 307 -10.76 -20.57 -17.97
N HIS A 308 -11.76 -19.68 -17.82
CA HIS A 308 -12.63 -19.28 -18.92
C HIS A 308 -11.90 -18.41 -19.95
N TYR A 309 -11.20 -17.37 -19.50
CA TYR A 309 -10.56 -16.39 -20.37
C TYR A 309 -9.19 -16.82 -20.89
N LYS A 310 -8.45 -17.65 -20.14
CA LYS A 310 -7.14 -18.25 -20.52
C LYS A 310 -6.12 -17.19 -20.94
N PHE A 311 -5.87 -16.26 -20.03
CA PHE A 311 -4.87 -15.19 -20.25
C PHE A 311 -3.45 -15.59 -19.83
N GLU A 312 -3.29 -16.71 -19.12
CA GLU A 312 -2.02 -17.13 -18.52
C GLU A 312 -0.86 -17.21 -19.52
N ASN A 313 -1.14 -17.69 -20.74
CA ASN A 313 -0.13 -17.88 -21.78
C ASN A 313 -0.05 -16.75 -22.80
N MET A 314 -0.65 -15.60 -22.55
CA MET A 314 -0.81 -14.53 -23.55
C MET A 314 0.49 -14.19 -24.28
N PHE A 315 1.60 -13.95 -23.58
CA PHE A 315 2.86 -13.60 -24.24
C PHE A 315 3.46 -14.77 -25.00
N LEU A 316 3.32 -16.00 -24.52
CA LEU A 316 3.73 -17.21 -25.24
C LEU A 316 2.90 -17.39 -26.51
N ASP A 317 1.61 -17.08 -26.46
CA ASP A 317 0.72 -17.15 -27.64
C ASP A 317 1.07 -16.08 -28.68
N ILE A 318 1.37 -14.85 -28.26
CA ILE A 318 1.71 -13.72 -29.14
C ILE A 318 3.09 -13.90 -29.77
N TYR A 319 4.10 -14.20 -28.95
CA TYR A 319 5.51 -14.12 -29.36
C TYR A 319 6.15 -15.48 -29.64
N LYS A 320 5.57 -16.58 -29.13
CA LYS A 320 6.00 -17.98 -29.40
C LYS A 320 7.52 -18.17 -29.24
N ASP A 321 8.14 -18.71 -30.28
CA ASP A 321 9.56 -19.07 -30.30
C ASP A 321 10.51 -17.85 -30.35
N ARG A 322 10.01 -16.62 -30.29
CA ARG A 322 10.83 -15.39 -30.27
C ARG A 322 11.30 -14.99 -28.88
N ILE A 323 10.72 -15.60 -27.84
CA ILE A 323 11.01 -15.26 -26.45
C ILE A 323 12.30 -15.96 -26.00
N GLU A 324 13.23 -15.17 -25.47
CA GLU A 324 14.40 -15.64 -24.75
C GLU A 324 14.29 -15.20 -23.28
N SER A 325 15.06 -15.84 -22.38
CA SER A 325 15.10 -15.41 -20.97
C SER A 325 15.70 -14.01 -20.84
N GLY A 326 15.23 -13.25 -19.88
CA GLY A 326 15.62 -11.85 -19.67
C GLY A 326 14.54 -10.86 -20.09
N ASP A 327 14.93 -9.61 -20.32
CA ASP A 327 14.01 -8.56 -20.73
C ASP A 327 13.61 -8.71 -22.20
N PHE A 328 12.33 -8.87 -22.46
CA PHE A 328 11.78 -8.95 -23.79
C PHE A 328 10.88 -7.73 -24.07
N LEU A 329 11.09 -7.08 -25.23
CA LEU A 329 10.33 -5.91 -25.64
C LEU A 329 8.94 -6.32 -26.15
N ILE A 330 7.89 -5.81 -25.51
CA ILE A 330 6.50 -6.02 -25.85
C ILE A 330 5.96 -4.78 -26.59
N ASN A 331 5.24 -4.98 -27.67
CA ASN A 331 4.46 -3.90 -28.29
C ASN A 331 3.05 -3.91 -27.73
N ARG A 332 2.58 -2.78 -27.24
CA ARG A 332 1.22 -2.61 -26.72
C ARG A 332 0.16 -3.10 -27.74
N LYS A 333 0.34 -2.76 -28.99
CA LYS A 333 -0.55 -3.15 -30.08
C LYS A 333 -0.75 -4.67 -30.19
N ASP A 334 0.30 -5.46 -29.99
CA ASP A 334 0.20 -6.92 -30.07
C ASP A 334 -0.68 -7.46 -28.91
N VAL A 335 -0.62 -6.84 -27.75
CA VAL A 335 -1.47 -7.16 -26.59
C VAL A 335 -2.92 -6.75 -26.85
N GLU A 336 -3.13 -5.55 -27.40
CA GLU A 336 -4.47 -5.05 -27.77
C GLU A 336 -5.14 -5.95 -28.81
N GLU A 337 -4.42 -6.38 -29.84
CA GLU A 337 -4.92 -7.33 -30.83
C GLU A 337 -5.28 -8.69 -30.22
N TYR A 338 -4.49 -9.18 -29.25
CA TYR A 338 -4.80 -10.41 -28.54
C TYR A 338 -6.10 -10.30 -27.74
N PHE A 339 -6.27 -9.20 -26.98
CA PHE A 339 -7.50 -8.95 -26.23
C PHE A 339 -8.71 -8.75 -27.14
N GLN A 340 -8.55 -8.00 -28.22
CA GLN A 340 -9.63 -7.78 -29.20
C GLN A 340 -10.11 -9.08 -29.84
N ASN A 341 -9.21 -10.01 -30.14
CA ASN A 341 -9.55 -11.35 -30.65
C ASN A 341 -10.32 -12.20 -29.62
N LYS A 342 -10.26 -11.84 -28.35
CA LYS A 342 -11.02 -12.47 -27.24
C LYS A 342 -12.30 -11.68 -26.88
N GLY A 343 -12.61 -10.60 -27.59
CA GLY A 343 -13.83 -9.80 -27.40
C GLY A 343 -13.68 -8.67 -26.37
N PHE A 344 -12.46 -8.26 -26.04
CA PHE A 344 -12.18 -7.15 -25.15
C PHE A 344 -11.73 -5.92 -25.93
N ASP A 345 -12.46 -4.83 -25.82
CA ASP A 345 -12.09 -3.53 -26.37
C ASP A 345 -11.05 -2.82 -25.48
N PRO A 346 -10.25 -1.87 -26.01
CA PRO A 346 -9.20 -1.19 -25.24
C PRO A 346 -9.68 -0.45 -23.97
N ASP A 347 -10.95 -0.07 -23.92
CA ASP A 347 -11.57 0.59 -22.76
C ASP A 347 -12.03 -0.39 -21.65
N THR A 348 -11.86 -1.69 -21.86
CA THR A 348 -12.30 -2.73 -20.91
C THR A 348 -11.19 -3.23 -19.99
N TYR A 349 -9.95 -2.80 -20.22
CA TYR A 349 -8.80 -3.23 -19.42
C TYR A 349 -7.73 -2.14 -19.28
N LEU A 350 -6.83 -2.33 -18.32
CA LEU A 350 -5.64 -1.50 -18.11
C LEU A 350 -4.40 -2.39 -18.17
N ILE A 351 -3.37 -1.96 -18.88
CA ILE A 351 -2.06 -2.60 -18.89
C ILE A 351 -1.14 -1.76 -17.99
N VAL A 352 -0.81 -2.26 -16.82
CA VAL A 352 -0.10 -1.52 -15.78
C VAL A 352 1.39 -1.84 -15.83
N CYS A 353 2.20 -0.79 -15.95
CA CYS A 353 3.65 -0.86 -15.95
C CYS A 353 4.28 -0.27 -14.68
N THR A 354 5.47 -0.72 -14.37
CA THR A 354 6.32 -0.17 -13.34
C THR A 354 7.73 0.10 -13.90
N ASN A 355 8.40 1.11 -13.37
CA ASN A 355 9.79 1.37 -13.67
C ASN A 355 10.69 0.53 -12.75
N ILE A 356 11.59 -0.23 -13.32
CA ILE A 356 12.58 -1.00 -12.56
C ILE A 356 13.85 -0.15 -12.43
N THR A 357 14.43 -0.08 -11.24
CA THR A 357 15.72 0.54 -11.00
C THR A 357 16.75 -0.56 -10.81
N GLU A 358 17.76 -0.59 -11.66
CA GLU A 358 18.88 -1.52 -11.52
C GLU A 358 19.78 -1.15 -10.34
N ASN A 359 20.59 -2.11 -9.87
CA ASN A 359 21.51 -1.94 -8.75
C ASN A 359 22.53 -0.78 -8.92
N ASN A 360 22.75 -0.31 -10.15
CA ASN A 360 23.60 0.83 -10.46
C ASN A 360 22.87 2.19 -10.41
N GLY A 361 21.57 2.20 -10.03
CA GLY A 361 20.74 3.40 -9.97
C GLY A 361 20.16 3.85 -11.31
N THR A 362 20.37 3.10 -12.39
CA THR A 362 19.78 3.40 -13.70
C THR A 362 18.32 2.98 -13.70
N VAL A 363 17.41 3.92 -13.99
CA VAL A 363 15.99 3.60 -14.22
C VAL A 363 15.90 2.94 -15.60
N VAL A 364 15.46 1.70 -15.61
CA VAL A 364 15.25 0.93 -16.83
C VAL A 364 13.83 1.18 -17.33
N ASN A 365 13.63 1.01 -18.62
CA ASN A 365 12.36 1.16 -19.30
C ASN A 365 11.20 0.48 -18.56
N PRO A 366 9.96 1.00 -18.71
CA PRO A 366 8.80 0.45 -18.01
C PRO A 366 8.59 -1.03 -18.33
N HIS A 367 8.36 -1.81 -17.27
CA HIS A 367 8.07 -3.24 -17.34
C HIS A 367 6.62 -3.48 -16.96
N ILE A 368 5.96 -4.40 -17.67
CA ILE A 368 4.60 -4.79 -17.29
C ILE A 368 4.60 -5.40 -15.89
N LEU A 369 3.67 -4.93 -15.08
CA LEU A 369 3.41 -5.48 -13.75
C LEU A 369 2.17 -6.37 -13.75
N GLU A 370 1.05 -5.81 -14.23
CA GLU A 370 -0.24 -6.50 -14.19
C GLU A 370 -1.18 -6.02 -15.31
N ILE A 371 -2.24 -6.77 -15.54
CA ILE A 371 -3.37 -6.35 -16.37
C ILE A 371 -4.63 -6.44 -15.53
N ARG A 372 -5.41 -5.36 -15.51
CA ARG A 372 -6.69 -5.24 -14.80
C ARG A 372 -7.82 -5.19 -15.81
N ILE A 373 -8.72 -6.17 -15.77
CA ILE A 373 -9.84 -6.30 -16.68
C ILE A 373 -11.12 -5.92 -15.94
N ARG A 374 -11.95 -5.08 -16.56
CA ARG A 374 -13.16 -4.54 -15.96
C ARG A 374 -14.36 -5.44 -16.22
N PHE A 375 -15.09 -5.78 -15.17
CA PHE A 375 -16.34 -6.52 -15.23
C PHE A 375 -17.44 -5.79 -14.44
N ASP A 376 -18.68 -5.88 -14.91
CA ASP A 376 -19.84 -5.48 -14.13
C ASP A 376 -20.13 -6.49 -12.99
N LEU A 377 -21.13 -6.21 -12.20
CA LEU A 377 -21.53 -7.06 -11.07
C LEU A 377 -22.08 -8.45 -11.46
N ASN A 378 -22.34 -8.67 -12.75
CA ASN A 378 -22.78 -9.93 -13.33
C ASN A 378 -21.66 -10.63 -14.11
N PHE A 379 -20.41 -10.15 -13.97
CA PHE A 379 -19.23 -10.64 -14.69
C PHE A 379 -19.32 -10.49 -16.21
N GLN A 380 -20.08 -9.50 -16.71
CA GLN A 380 -20.03 -9.10 -18.10
C GLN A 380 -18.93 -8.06 -18.31
N ILE A 381 -18.25 -8.11 -19.45
CA ILE A 381 -17.21 -7.13 -19.81
C ILE A 381 -17.80 -5.72 -19.76
N LEU A 382 -17.13 -4.83 -19.03
CA LEU A 382 -17.59 -3.46 -18.81
C LEU A 382 -16.91 -2.53 -19.81
N HIS A 383 -17.71 -1.90 -20.67
CA HIS A 383 -17.27 -0.96 -21.71
C HIS A 383 -17.45 0.50 -21.29
N ASN A 384 -16.79 1.41 -22.02
CA ASN A 384 -16.91 2.87 -21.92
C ASN A 384 -16.40 3.47 -20.60
N GLU A 385 -15.36 2.89 -20.01
CA GLU A 385 -14.69 3.43 -18.86
C GLU A 385 -13.44 4.22 -19.29
N THR A 386 -13.37 5.51 -18.94
CA THR A 386 -12.36 6.46 -19.44
C THR A 386 -11.22 6.73 -18.47
N ASP A 387 -11.03 5.90 -17.45
CA ASP A 387 -9.92 6.08 -16.53
C ASP A 387 -8.58 5.78 -17.22
N ALA A 388 -7.96 6.83 -17.74
CA ALA A 388 -6.53 6.80 -18.04
C ALA A 388 -5.79 6.61 -16.69
N SER A 389 -5.38 5.40 -16.38
CA SER A 389 -4.56 5.19 -15.20
C SER A 389 -3.19 5.80 -15.46
N GLU A 390 -2.67 6.54 -14.50
CA GLU A 390 -1.34 7.15 -14.49
C GLU A 390 -0.20 6.12 -14.64
N PHE A 391 -0.54 4.83 -14.54
CA PHE A 391 0.35 3.68 -14.64
C PHE A 391 0.21 2.90 -15.96
N ASP A 392 -0.52 3.44 -16.92
CA ASP A 392 -0.73 2.75 -18.18
C ASP A 392 0.61 2.57 -18.93
N CYS A 393 0.81 1.38 -19.48
CA CYS A 393 2.03 1.09 -20.22
C CYS A 393 2.13 1.95 -21.50
N PRO A 394 3.33 2.41 -21.88
CA PRO A 394 3.56 3.09 -23.14
C PRO A 394 3.38 2.13 -24.33
N GLU A 395 3.52 2.65 -25.55
CA GLU A 395 3.45 1.87 -26.79
C GLU A 395 4.42 0.68 -26.84
N GLN A 396 5.55 0.80 -26.13
CA GLN A 396 6.53 -0.27 -25.96
C GLN A 396 6.96 -0.36 -24.51
N PHE A 397 6.98 -1.56 -23.99
CA PHE A 397 7.37 -1.87 -22.62
C PHE A 397 8.06 -3.23 -22.54
N TYR A 398 8.67 -3.54 -21.43
CA TYR A 398 9.38 -4.81 -21.24
C TYR A 398 8.57 -5.80 -20.39
N ALA A 399 8.81 -7.08 -20.61
CA ALA A 399 8.43 -8.15 -19.71
C ALA A 399 9.69 -8.96 -19.37
N GLN A 400 9.92 -9.21 -18.08
CA GLN A 400 11.01 -10.08 -17.64
C GLN A 400 10.58 -11.54 -17.80
N PHE A 401 11.30 -12.30 -18.64
CA PHE A 401 11.13 -13.75 -18.79
C PHE A 401 12.16 -14.51 -17.94
N LEU A 402 11.70 -15.59 -17.29
CA LEU A 402 12.46 -16.39 -16.33
C LEU A 402 13.14 -17.61 -16.95
#